data_044a16ff3a1369f1cd139193f17dbb02
#
_entry.id   044a16ff3a1369f1cd139193f17dbb02
#
_cell.length_a   1.000
_cell.length_b   1.000
_cell.length_c   1.000
_cell.angle_alpha   90.00
_cell.angle_beta   90.00
_cell.angle_gamma   90.00
#
_symmetry.space_group_name_H-M   'P 1'
#
loop_
_entity.id
_entity.type
_entity.pdbx_description
1 polymer ?
#
loop_
_entity_poly.entity_id
_entity_poly.type
_entity_poly.pdbx_seq_one_letter_code
_entity_poly.pdbx_strand_id
1 'polypeptide(L)'
;MTSPAPERPARRSIPAAVLGTRDERLKEPQPPRAARVTAYVLLFPLGFAVSVCGAFIQALWPPVGVLLALAATAATFYGGLRVTGTRLGAGVPAAGWFLALLMVMVPRPEGDNVLWTNATSLGWLFAGSILCVICTTLPTRAGWFPGVMGPPR
;
A
#
# COMPACT_ATOMS: atom_id res chain seq x y z
N MET A 1 -20.79 1.73 -55.30
CA MET A 1 -20.04 2.49 -54.28
C MET A 1 -20.82 2.39 -52.98
N THR A 2 -20.52 1.38 -52.17
CA THR A 2 -21.16 1.17 -50.85
C THR A 2 -20.29 1.86 -49.79
N SER A 3 -20.85 2.92 -49.20
CA SER A 3 -20.21 3.63 -48.08
C SER A 3 -20.12 2.73 -46.85
N PRO A 4 -18.98 2.58 -46.18
CA PRO A 4 -18.90 1.76 -44.98
C PRO A 4 -19.72 2.44 -43.85
N ALA A 5 -20.55 1.68 -43.19
CA ALA A 5 -21.34 2.11 -42.05
C ALA A 5 -20.42 2.58 -40.90
N PRO A 6 -20.76 3.67 -40.19
CA PRO A 6 -19.96 4.14 -39.05
C PRO A 6 -19.93 3.09 -37.96
N GLU A 7 -18.73 2.60 -37.64
CA GLU A 7 -18.51 1.68 -36.51
C GLU A 7 -18.96 2.38 -35.20
N ARG A 8 -19.99 1.82 -34.58
CA ARG A 8 -20.45 2.26 -33.27
C ARG A 8 -19.33 2.02 -32.25
N PRO A 9 -18.91 3.03 -31.46
CA PRO A 9 -17.91 2.83 -30.44
C PRO A 9 -18.38 1.75 -29.46
N ALA A 10 -17.58 0.71 -29.31
CA ALA A 10 -17.86 -0.40 -28.42
C ALA A 10 -18.10 0.13 -27.00
N ARG A 11 -19.31 -0.09 -26.47
CA ARG A 11 -19.68 0.28 -25.09
C ARG A 11 -18.71 -0.41 -24.14
N ARG A 12 -17.75 0.34 -23.58
CA ARG A 12 -16.86 -0.16 -22.55
C ARG A 12 -17.70 -0.60 -21.34
N SER A 13 -17.54 -1.83 -20.91
CA SER A 13 -18.19 -2.31 -19.68
C SER A 13 -17.71 -1.48 -18.49
N ILE A 14 -18.62 -1.19 -17.54
CA ILE A 14 -18.30 -0.38 -16.34
C ILE A 14 -17.00 -0.84 -15.63
N PRO A 15 -16.73 -2.16 -15.42
CA PRO A 15 -15.46 -2.60 -14.85
C PRO A 15 -14.24 -2.27 -15.71
N ALA A 16 -14.36 -2.31 -17.05
CA ALA A 16 -13.27 -1.94 -17.94
C ALA A 16 -13.03 -0.41 -17.97
N ALA A 17 -14.05 0.40 -17.75
CA ALA A 17 -13.92 1.86 -17.62
C ALA A 17 -13.22 2.27 -16.32
N VAL A 18 -13.43 1.51 -15.23
CA VAL A 18 -12.84 1.80 -13.91
C VAL A 18 -11.46 1.17 -13.75
N LEU A 19 -11.27 -0.06 -14.25
CA LEU A 19 -10.04 -0.84 -14.05
C LEU A 19 -9.04 -0.68 -15.21
N GLY A 20 -9.41 -0.07 -16.32
CA GLY A 20 -8.63 -0.03 -17.56
C GLY A 20 -8.61 -1.39 -18.27
N THR A 21 -8.24 -1.43 -19.55
CA THR A 21 -8.03 -2.67 -20.28
C THR A 21 -6.68 -3.29 -19.90
N ARG A 22 -6.55 -4.62 -20.08
CA ARG A 22 -5.31 -5.35 -19.80
C ARG A 22 -4.13 -4.79 -20.60
N ASP A 23 -4.38 -4.37 -21.84
CA ASP A 23 -3.37 -3.81 -22.73
C ASP A 23 -2.94 -2.39 -22.36
N GLU A 24 -3.85 -1.58 -21.82
CA GLU A 24 -3.50 -0.27 -21.26
C GLU A 24 -2.61 -0.42 -20.02
N ARG A 25 -2.86 -1.43 -19.18
CA ARG A 25 -2.03 -1.73 -17.99
C ARG A 25 -0.63 -2.23 -18.34
N LEU A 26 -0.46 -2.92 -19.47
CA LEU A 26 0.84 -3.40 -19.94
C LEU A 26 1.69 -2.30 -20.60
N LYS A 27 1.05 -1.23 -21.07
CA LYS A 27 1.70 -0.08 -21.72
C LYS A 27 2.13 1.02 -20.73
N GLU A 28 1.73 0.95 -19.47
CA GLU A 28 2.17 1.93 -18.46
C GLU A 28 3.69 1.83 -18.23
N PRO A 29 4.45 2.94 -18.40
CA PRO A 29 5.89 2.94 -18.17
C PRO A 29 6.16 2.66 -16.70
N GLN A 30 6.76 1.51 -16.42
CA GLN A 30 7.18 1.16 -15.06
C GLN A 30 8.50 1.88 -14.74
N PRO A 31 8.69 2.36 -13.49
CA PRO A 31 9.96 2.97 -13.09
C PRO A 31 11.13 1.99 -13.28
N PRO A 32 12.34 2.49 -13.56
CA PRO A 32 13.51 1.67 -13.81
C PRO A 32 13.78 0.72 -12.63
N ARG A 33 14.33 -0.47 -12.93
CA ARG A 33 14.55 -1.52 -11.93
C ARG A 33 15.35 -1.04 -10.72
N ALA A 34 16.37 -0.21 -10.94
CA ALA A 34 17.18 0.36 -9.87
C ALA A 34 16.32 1.19 -8.89
N ALA A 35 15.49 2.10 -9.39
CA ALA A 35 14.61 2.92 -8.56
C ALA A 35 13.62 2.09 -7.74
N ARG A 36 13.11 0.98 -8.31
CA ARG A 36 12.22 0.06 -7.57
C ARG A 36 12.94 -0.67 -6.45
N VAL A 37 14.16 -1.15 -6.70
CA VAL A 37 14.96 -1.83 -5.67
C VAL A 37 15.28 -0.87 -4.54
N THR A 38 15.71 0.34 -4.85
CA THR A 38 15.96 1.38 -3.83
C THR A 38 14.69 1.69 -3.03
N ALA A 39 13.54 1.80 -3.70
CA ALA A 39 12.27 2.02 -3.02
C ALA A 39 11.93 0.87 -2.06
N TYR A 40 12.15 -0.39 -2.44
CA TYR A 40 11.90 -1.53 -1.55
C TYR A 40 12.82 -1.54 -0.33
N VAL A 41 14.12 -1.24 -0.53
CA VAL A 41 15.10 -1.14 0.56
C VAL A 41 14.72 -0.06 1.57
N LEU A 42 14.12 1.05 1.13
CA LEU A 42 13.66 2.13 2.00
C LEU A 42 12.28 1.86 2.62
N LEU A 43 11.37 1.22 1.87
CA LEU A 43 10.02 0.96 2.33
C LEU A 43 9.95 -0.10 3.44
N PHE A 44 10.85 -1.07 3.43
CA PHE A 44 10.90 -2.10 4.46
C PHE A 44 11.17 -1.53 5.86
N PRO A 45 12.29 -0.77 6.09
CA PRO A 45 12.54 -0.14 7.38
C PRO A 45 11.50 0.94 7.73
N LEU A 46 10.92 1.61 6.73
CA LEU A 46 9.84 2.56 6.97
C LEU A 46 8.60 1.84 7.54
N GLY A 47 8.19 0.71 6.95
CA GLY A 47 7.09 -0.09 7.47
C GLY A 47 7.34 -0.59 8.89
N PHE A 48 8.58 -1.03 9.15
CA PHE A 48 9.03 -1.42 10.49
C PHE A 48 8.92 -0.26 11.49
N ALA A 49 9.46 0.90 11.15
CA ALA A 49 9.41 2.10 12.02
C ALA A 49 7.97 2.56 12.29
N VAL A 50 7.11 2.57 11.27
CA VAL A 50 5.69 2.92 11.41
C VAL A 50 4.97 1.94 12.35
N SER A 51 5.31 0.65 12.30
CA SER A 51 4.76 -0.35 13.22
C SER A 51 5.17 -0.11 14.66
N VAL A 52 6.46 0.12 14.91
CA VAL A 52 6.99 0.40 16.25
C VAL A 52 6.39 1.69 16.80
N CYS A 53 6.43 2.78 16.03
CA CYS A 53 5.84 4.06 16.45
C CYS A 53 4.33 3.93 16.68
N GLY A 54 3.63 3.20 15.81
CA GLY A 54 2.20 2.96 15.92
C GLY A 54 1.84 2.21 17.20
N ALA A 55 2.66 1.22 17.59
CA ALA A 55 2.46 0.46 18.83
C ALA A 55 2.51 1.35 20.08
N PHE A 56 3.33 2.39 20.08
CA PHE A 56 3.39 3.36 21.18
C PHE A 56 2.29 4.42 21.10
N ILE A 57 2.05 4.99 19.92
CA ILE A 57 1.10 6.09 19.72
C ILE A 57 -0.34 5.64 19.99
N GLN A 58 -0.71 4.41 19.62
CA GLN A 58 -2.06 3.88 19.85
C GLN A 58 -2.44 3.85 21.34
N ALA A 59 -1.45 3.64 22.23
CA ALA A 59 -1.66 3.53 23.65
C ALA A 59 -1.76 4.89 24.35
N LEU A 60 -1.16 5.93 23.74
CA LEU A 60 -1.05 7.26 24.37
C LEU A 60 -2.37 8.01 24.42
N TRP A 61 -3.23 7.88 23.41
CA TRP A 61 -4.43 8.74 23.31
C TRP A 61 -5.59 8.06 22.53
N PRO A 62 -6.28 7.07 23.10
CA PRO A 62 -7.44 6.46 22.42
C PRO A 62 -8.60 7.46 22.32
N PRO A 63 -9.34 7.53 21.18
CA PRO A 63 -9.17 6.77 19.92
C PRO A 63 -8.22 7.43 18.91
N VAL A 64 -7.75 8.65 19.15
CA VAL A 64 -6.99 9.48 18.19
C VAL A 64 -5.64 8.81 17.83
N GLY A 65 -4.96 8.24 18.82
CA GLY A 65 -3.70 7.53 18.59
C GLY A 65 -3.84 6.34 17.64
N VAL A 66 -4.92 5.57 17.79
CA VAL A 66 -5.21 4.44 16.87
C VAL A 66 -5.47 4.92 15.46
N LEU A 67 -6.29 5.97 15.31
CA LEU A 67 -6.59 6.53 13.98
C LEU A 67 -5.32 7.06 13.31
N LEU A 68 -4.45 7.72 14.07
CA LEU A 68 -3.19 8.22 13.54
C LEU A 68 -2.25 7.08 13.13
N ALA A 69 -2.14 6.04 13.95
CA ALA A 69 -1.34 4.85 13.64
C ALA A 69 -1.86 4.13 12.40
N LEU A 70 -3.18 3.98 12.26
CA LEU A 70 -3.81 3.39 11.07
C LEU A 70 -3.62 4.27 9.83
N ALA A 71 -3.74 5.58 9.95
CA ALA A 71 -3.52 6.51 8.85
C ALA A 71 -2.06 6.45 8.36
N ALA A 72 -1.07 6.41 9.28
CA ALA A 72 0.34 6.24 8.94
C ALA A 72 0.61 4.90 8.26
N THR A 73 0.01 3.81 8.76
CA THR A 73 0.11 2.47 8.16
C THR A 73 -0.49 2.45 6.75
N ALA A 74 -1.69 3.01 6.57
CA ALA A 74 -2.34 3.10 5.26
C ALA A 74 -1.53 3.97 4.28
N ALA A 75 -1.01 5.10 4.73
CA ALA A 75 -0.17 5.99 3.93
C ALA A 75 1.11 5.29 3.47
N THR A 76 1.72 4.48 4.34
CA THR A 76 2.94 3.73 4.02
C THR A 76 2.68 2.64 2.99
N PHE A 77 1.63 1.83 3.17
CA PHE A 77 1.28 0.75 2.23
C PHE A 77 0.81 1.30 0.88
N TYR A 78 -0.09 2.28 0.90
CA TYR A 78 -0.60 2.90 -0.32
C TYR A 78 0.48 3.75 -1.02
N GLY A 79 1.30 4.48 -0.27
CA GLY A 79 2.44 5.23 -0.80
C GLY A 79 3.45 4.32 -1.49
N GLY A 80 3.79 3.19 -0.87
CA GLY A 80 4.66 2.18 -1.44
C GLY A 80 4.12 1.61 -2.75
N LEU A 81 2.81 1.30 -2.81
CA LEU A 81 2.12 0.87 -4.01
C LEU A 81 2.24 1.91 -5.13
N ARG A 82 2.04 3.19 -4.80
CA ARG A 82 2.08 4.30 -5.75
C ARG A 82 3.48 4.58 -6.28
N VAL A 83 4.48 4.57 -5.40
CA VAL A 83 5.88 4.85 -5.77
C VAL A 83 6.46 3.77 -6.66
N THR A 84 6.17 2.51 -6.40
CA THR A 84 6.75 1.40 -7.13
C THR A 84 5.92 0.95 -8.33
N GLY A 85 4.64 1.31 -8.38
CA GLY A 85 3.70 0.83 -9.39
C GLY A 85 3.48 -0.69 -9.38
N THR A 86 3.88 -1.37 -8.30
CA THR A 86 3.80 -2.84 -8.18
C THR A 86 3.14 -3.24 -6.86
N ARG A 87 2.51 -4.42 -6.82
CA ARG A 87 1.93 -4.97 -5.60
C ARG A 87 2.97 -5.21 -4.50
N LEU A 88 4.22 -5.48 -4.88
CA LEU A 88 5.34 -5.60 -3.95
C LEU A 88 5.62 -4.29 -3.20
N GLY A 89 5.27 -3.15 -3.79
CA GLY A 89 5.41 -1.85 -3.13
C GLY A 89 4.55 -1.68 -1.88
N ALA A 90 3.41 -2.37 -1.79
CA ALA A 90 2.63 -2.45 -0.56
C ALA A 90 3.09 -3.64 0.31
N GLY A 91 3.46 -4.76 -0.30
CA GLY A 91 3.88 -5.97 0.40
C GLY A 91 5.18 -5.82 1.20
N VAL A 92 6.16 -5.11 0.66
CA VAL A 92 7.46 -4.92 1.33
C VAL A 92 7.36 -4.12 2.63
N PRO A 93 6.73 -2.93 2.68
CA PRO A 93 6.53 -2.25 3.96
C PRO A 93 5.58 -3.02 4.90
N ALA A 94 4.62 -3.77 4.37
CA ALA A 94 3.77 -4.64 5.18
C ALA A 94 4.59 -5.76 5.84
N ALA A 95 5.55 -6.37 5.14
CA ALA A 95 6.46 -7.34 5.73
C ALA A 95 7.30 -6.74 6.87
N GLY A 96 7.82 -5.51 6.69
CA GLY A 96 8.51 -4.77 7.75
C GLY A 96 7.61 -4.50 8.95
N TRP A 97 6.37 -4.10 8.70
CA TRP A 97 5.35 -3.84 9.71
C TRP A 97 5.03 -5.11 10.52
N PHE A 98 4.81 -6.25 9.85
CA PHE A 98 4.57 -7.54 10.53
C PHE A 98 5.78 -8.01 11.32
N LEU A 99 6.99 -7.84 10.79
CA LEU A 99 8.21 -8.21 11.52
C LEU A 99 8.35 -7.42 12.81
N ALA A 100 8.07 -6.11 12.78
CA ALA A 100 8.07 -5.27 13.98
C ALA A 100 7.02 -5.75 15.00
N LEU A 101 5.80 -6.09 14.55
CA LEU A 101 4.76 -6.66 15.42
C LEU A 101 5.23 -7.94 16.09
N LEU A 102 5.81 -8.87 15.32
CA LEU A 102 6.33 -10.12 15.87
C LEU A 102 7.41 -9.86 16.93
N MET A 103 8.30 -8.89 16.70
CA MET A 103 9.33 -8.52 17.69
C MET A 103 8.73 -7.89 18.95
N VAL A 104 7.69 -7.06 18.82
CA VAL A 104 7.01 -6.45 19.96
C VAL A 104 6.15 -7.48 20.73
N MET A 105 5.69 -8.54 20.04
CA MET A 105 4.92 -9.64 20.65
C MET A 105 5.78 -10.63 21.43
N VAL A 106 7.11 -10.65 21.24
CA VAL A 106 7.99 -11.54 22.00
C VAL A 106 7.88 -11.21 23.49
N PRO A 107 7.48 -12.18 24.34
CA PRO A 107 7.38 -11.96 25.78
C PRO A 107 8.76 -11.59 26.33
N ARG A 108 8.82 -10.48 27.05
CA ARG A 108 10.03 -10.11 27.77
C ARG A 108 10.12 -10.87 29.09
N PRO A 109 11.34 -11.20 29.57
CA PRO A 109 11.53 -11.92 30.83
C PRO A 109 10.90 -11.22 32.04
N GLU A 110 10.64 -9.91 31.93
CA GLU A 110 10.04 -9.07 32.96
C GLU A 110 8.50 -9.14 33.01
N GLY A 111 7.87 -9.96 32.17
CA GLY A 111 6.41 -10.20 32.19
C GLY A 111 5.56 -9.09 31.59
N ASP A 112 6.17 -8.08 30.98
CA ASP A 112 5.45 -6.95 30.40
C ASP A 112 5.06 -7.24 28.95
N ASN A 113 3.75 -7.41 28.70
CA ASN A 113 3.18 -7.63 27.38
C ASN A 113 2.60 -6.31 26.84
N VAL A 114 3.33 -5.66 25.98
CA VAL A 114 2.93 -4.35 25.42
C VAL A 114 1.65 -4.40 24.58
N LEU A 115 1.31 -5.55 23.99
CA LEU A 115 0.22 -5.66 23.00
C LEU A 115 -0.98 -6.53 23.42
N TRP A 116 -0.87 -7.38 24.45
CA TRP A 116 -1.88 -8.44 24.66
C TRP A 116 -3.09 -8.09 25.51
N THR A 117 -3.09 -6.98 26.20
CA THR A 117 -4.11 -6.72 27.24
C THR A 117 -5.18 -5.69 26.85
N ASN A 118 -5.12 -5.12 25.65
CA ASN A 118 -6.02 -4.01 25.32
C ASN A 118 -6.75 -4.24 23.99
N ALA A 119 -8.08 -4.10 24.01
CA ALA A 119 -8.93 -4.17 22.81
C ALA A 119 -8.47 -3.21 21.68
N THR A 120 -7.86 -2.12 22.07
CA THR A 120 -7.28 -1.10 21.17
C THR A 120 -6.13 -1.67 20.34
N SER A 121 -5.23 -2.43 20.98
CA SER A 121 -4.07 -3.05 20.32
C SER A 121 -4.50 -4.13 19.32
N LEU A 122 -5.48 -4.96 19.71
CA LEU A 122 -6.07 -5.96 18.82
C LEU A 122 -6.77 -5.29 17.63
N GLY A 123 -7.55 -4.22 17.89
CA GLY A 123 -8.21 -3.45 16.84
C GLY A 123 -7.22 -2.87 15.83
N TRP A 124 -6.11 -2.30 16.29
CA TRP A 124 -5.05 -1.77 15.42
C TRP A 124 -4.37 -2.87 14.60
N LEU A 125 -4.10 -4.04 15.21
CA LEU A 125 -3.50 -5.18 14.54
C LEU A 125 -4.41 -5.71 13.42
N PHE A 126 -5.70 -5.94 13.72
CA PHE A 126 -6.66 -6.42 12.74
C PHE A 126 -6.88 -5.39 11.62
N ALA A 127 -7.09 -4.12 11.97
CA ALA A 127 -7.30 -3.07 11.00
C ALA A 127 -6.06 -2.85 10.11
N GLY A 128 -4.84 -2.90 10.65
CA GLY A 128 -3.60 -2.84 9.90
C GLY A 128 -3.44 -4.02 8.94
N SER A 129 -3.81 -5.23 9.38
CA SER A 129 -3.79 -6.42 8.54
C SER A 129 -4.80 -6.33 7.38
N ILE A 130 -6.01 -5.83 7.66
CA ILE A 130 -7.02 -5.58 6.62
C ILE A 130 -6.52 -4.53 5.62
N LEU A 131 -5.90 -3.44 6.09
CA LEU A 131 -5.29 -2.42 5.23
C LEU A 131 -4.20 -3.01 4.33
N CYS A 132 -3.37 -3.92 4.86
CA CYS A 132 -2.37 -4.64 4.08
C CYS A 132 -3.02 -5.41 2.92
N VAL A 133 -4.07 -6.19 3.21
CA VAL A 133 -4.79 -6.97 2.19
C VAL A 133 -5.42 -6.03 1.16
N ILE A 134 -6.10 -4.98 1.59
CA ILE A 134 -6.72 -4.00 0.68
C ILE A 134 -5.65 -3.38 -0.22
N CYS A 135 -4.55 -2.86 0.33
CA CYS A 135 -3.51 -2.20 -0.44
C CYS A 135 -2.81 -3.15 -1.43
N THR A 136 -2.62 -4.43 -1.08
CA THR A 136 -2.03 -5.42 -1.98
C THR A 136 -2.96 -5.89 -3.08
N THR A 137 -4.28 -5.81 -2.87
CA THR A 137 -5.30 -6.19 -3.87
C THR A 137 -5.71 -5.04 -4.77
N LEU A 138 -5.44 -3.77 -4.39
CA LEU A 138 -5.75 -2.63 -5.21
C LEU A 138 -5.06 -2.70 -6.58
N PRO A 139 -5.76 -2.31 -7.67
CA PRO A 139 -5.14 -2.24 -8.98
C PRO A 139 -4.06 -1.15 -8.99
N THR A 140 -2.85 -1.54 -9.35
CA THR A 140 -1.74 -0.62 -9.51
C THR A 140 -1.97 0.24 -10.73
N ARG A 141 -2.29 1.52 -10.55
CA ARG A 141 -2.16 2.54 -11.57
C ARG A 141 -0.81 3.21 -11.37
N ALA A 142 0.18 2.82 -12.16
CA ALA A 142 1.45 3.54 -12.22
C ALA A 142 1.16 4.94 -12.77
N GLY A 143 1.54 5.96 -12.04
CA GLY A 143 1.64 7.27 -12.61
C GLY A 143 0.99 8.42 -11.85
N TRP A 144 1.57 8.80 -10.73
CA TRP A 144 1.51 10.19 -10.32
C TRP A 144 2.91 10.72 -10.02
N PHE A 145 3.73 10.86 -11.06
CA PHE A 145 4.80 11.84 -11.09
C PHE A 145 4.54 12.75 -12.28
N PRO A 146 3.95 13.97 -12.09
CA PRO A 146 3.91 14.99 -13.10
C PRO A 146 5.37 15.43 -13.33
N GLY A 147 6.00 14.96 -14.37
CA GLY A 147 7.38 15.34 -14.72
C GLY A 147 8.21 14.27 -15.41
N VAL A 148 7.74 13.00 -15.44
CA VAL A 148 8.46 11.92 -16.17
C VAL A 148 7.80 11.56 -17.50
N MET A 149 6.69 12.19 -17.84
CA MET A 149 6.14 12.08 -19.20
C MET A 149 6.92 13.02 -20.12
N GLY A 150 7.89 12.46 -20.84
CA GLY A 150 8.39 13.09 -22.03
C GLY A 150 7.23 13.32 -23.02
N PRO A 151 7.28 14.37 -23.89
CA PRO A 151 6.22 14.65 -24.84
C PRO A 151 5.94 13.44 -25.73
N PRO A 152 4.67 13.18 -26.10
CA PRO A 152 4.34 12.10 -27.03
C PRO A 152 5.03 12.41 -28.38
N ARG A 153 5.85 11.47 -28.83
CA ARG A 153 6.41 11.46 -30.20
C ARG A 153 5.45 10.78 -31.12
#